data_d48fcd88e1185797717b16c632ab84fe
#
_entry.id   d48fcd88e1185797717b16c632ab84fe
#
_cell.length_a   1.000
_cell.length_b   1.000
_cell.length_c   1.000
_cell.angle_alpha   90.00
_cell.angle_beta   90.00
_cell.angle_gamma   90.00
#
_symmetry.space_group_name_H-M   'P 1'
#
loop_
_entity.id
_entity.type
_entity.pdbx_description
1 polymer ?
#
loop_
_entity_poly.entity_id
_entity_poly.type
_entity_poly.pdbx_seq_one_letter_code
_entity_poly.pdbx_strand_id
1 'polypeptide(L)'
;MSVSPETFGYVAELVRTHSAIQLAPGKEYLVESRLMPLARERGLTGPTAVDSYVRDVRRSPDRSEVTRVVEALTTNETSWFRDNSPFTVLRQHILPAARAQNPGTLRVWSAACSTGQEPYSIAMTLLETGERRFSVLATDLSTAVLAQARSGQYSQLEMNRGLPAAMLVRYFDRSGAGWGVKEELRRQITFAQHNLLHPAPAGGPFDIVFLRNVLIYFDAATKRDILARTRRAMRPGGFLVLGAAESMVGIDDAWERVPTTHGSVYRVPGGIS
;
A
#
# COMPACT_ATOMS: atom_id res chain seq x y z
N MET A 1 24.56 6.31 18.43
CA MET A 1 25.58 6.19 17.35
C MET A 1 24.88 5.53 16.18
N SER A 2 24.97 6.05 14.97
CA SER A 2 24.35 5.46 13.80
C SER A 2 25.15 4.23 13.33
N VAL A 3 24.48 3.31 12.60
CA VAL A 3 25.13 2.17 11.97
C VAL A 3 26.33 2.60 11.11
N SER A 4 27.29 1.68 10.92
CA SER A 4 28.48 1.95 10.11
C SER A 4 28.11 2.22 8.64
N PRO A 5 28.91 3.00 7.90
CA PRO A 5 28.70 3.23 6.47
C PRO A 5 28.63 1.93 5.65
N GLU A 6 29.42 0.92 6.03
CA GLU A 6 29.41 -0.39 5.38
C GLU A 6 28.08 -1.11 5.60
N THR A 7 27.57 -1.12 6.83
CA THR A 7 26.25 -1.68 7.18
C THR A 7 25.12 -0.96 6.44
N PHE A 8 25.15 0.37 6.42
CA PHE A 8 24.16 1.16 5.69
C PHE A 8 24.19 0.83 4.19
N GLY A 9 25.36 0.82 3.57
CA GLY A 9 25.52 0.50 2.14
C GLY A 9 24.97 -0.88 1.78
N TYR A 10 25.28 -1.90 2.60
CA TYR A 10 24.75 -3.25 2.39
C TYR A 10 23.23 -3.31 2.52
N VAL A 11 22.66 -2.71 3.57
CA VAL A 11 21.20 -2.68 3.79
C VAL A 11 20.50 -1.90 2.68
N ALA A 12 21.05 -0.76 2.26
CA ALA A 12 20.49 0.04 1.17
C ALA A 12 20.43 -0.75 -0.15
N GLU A 13 21.50 -1.48 -0.47
CA GLU A 13 21.54 -2.34 -1.66
C GLU A 13 20.57 -3.52 -1.55
N LEU A 14 20.50 -4.17 -0.39
CA LEU A 14 19.58 -5.27 -0.13
C LEU A 14 18.11 -4.83 -0.33
N VAL A 15 17.73 -3.70 0.26
CA VAL A 15 16.39 -3.12 0.15
C VAL A 15 16.10 -2.71 -1.29
N ARG A 16 17.05 -2.06 -1.96
CA ARG A 16 16.93 -1.68 -3.38
C ARG A 16 16.69 -2.91 -4.27
N THR A 17 17.45 -3.97 -4.08
CA THR A 17 17.38 -5.19 -4.91
C THR A 17 16.02 -5.90 -4.73
N HIS A 18 15.48 -5.95 -3.51
CA HIS A 18 14.29 -6.74 -3.22
C HIS A 18 12.98 -5.96 -3.29
N SER A 19 13.03 -4.63 -3.16
CA SER A 19 11.83 -3.78 -3.15
C SER A 19 11.92 -2.56 -4.06
N ALA A 20 13.08 -2.27 -4.65
CA ALA A 20 13.42 -1.05 -5.37
C ALA A 20 13.28 0.25 -4.55
N ILE A 21 13.03 0.16 -3.25
CA ILE A 21 13.00 1.30 -2.35
C ILE A 21 14.41 1.86 -2.23
N GLN A 22 14.54 3.18 -2.43
CA GLN A 22 15.82 3.87 -2.33
C GLN A 22 15.99 4.48 -0.94
N LEU A 23 17.02 4.04 -0.23
CA LEU A 23 17.46 4.66 1.02
C LEU A 23 18.51 5.73 0.70
N ALA A 24 18.12 6.99 0.84
CA ALA A 24 19.04 8.11 0.60
C ALA A 24 20.14 8.17 1.69
N PRO A 25 21.37 8.60 1.34
CA PRO A 25 22.41 8.91 2.32
C PRO A 25 21.89 9.84 3.43
N GLY A 26 22.39 9.67 4.65
CA GLY A 26 21.91 10.41 5.83
C GLY A 26 20.69 9.77 6.53
N LYS A 27 20.27 8.58 6.11
CA LYS A 27 19.17 7.81 6.72
C LYS A 27 19.67 6.65 7.60
N GLU A 28 20.92 6.66 8.04
CA GLU A 28 21.54 5.65 8.89
C GLU A 28 20.74 5.44 10.18
N TYR A 29 20.21 6.53 10.77
CA TYR A 29 19.35 6.49 11.95
C TYR A 29 18.06 5.67 11.71
N LEU A 30 17.54 5.70 10.49
CA LEU A 30 16.34 4.93 10.11
C LEU A 30 16.66 3.44 10.08
N VAL A 31 17.80 3.05 9.48
CA VAL A 31 18.27 1.67 9.47
C VAL A 31 18.46 1.17 10.90
N GLU A 32 19.15 1.96 11.74
CA GLU A 32 19.35 1.62 13.15
C GLU A 32 18.02 1.40 13.88
N SER A 33 17.12 2.38 13.82
CA SER A 33 15.85 2.32 14.56
C SER A 33 14.95 1.16 14.10
N ARG A 34 14.96 0.86 12.81
CA ARG A 34 14.10 -0.17 12.20
C ARG A 34 14.65 -1.59 12.35
N LEU A 35 15.98 -1.76 12.39
CA LEU A 35 16.60 -3.07 12.55
C LEU A 35 16.94 -3.42 14.01
N MET A 36 16.95 -2.43 14.92
CA MET A 36 17.21 -2.67 16.35
C MET A 36 16.26 -3.72 16.98
N PRO A 37 14.94 -3.74 16.69
CA PRO A 37 14.05 -4.80 17.18
C PRO A 37 14.51 -6.19 16.73
N LEU A 38 14.89 -6.35 15.46
CA LEU A 38 15.38 -7.63 14.91
C LEU A 38 16.71 -8.08 15.56
N ALA A 39 17.61 -7.13 15.80
CA ALA A 39 18.85 -7.39 16.51
C ALA A 39 18.60 -7.88 17.94
N ARG A 40 17.65 -7.24 18.65
CA ARG A 40 17.26 -7.62 20.02
C ARG A 40 16.63 -9.00 20.10
N GLU A 41 15.84 -9.41 19.13
CA GLU A 41 15.27 -10.77 19.06
C GLU A 41 16.36 -11.85 18.98
N ARG A 42 17.55 -11.51 18.47
CA ARG A 42 18.74 -12.36 18.45
C ARG A 42 19.65 -12.18 19.68
N GLY A 43 19.19 -11.46 20.68
CA GLY A 43 19.96 -11.20 21.91
C GLY A 43 21.08 -10.18 21.74
N LEU A 44 21.14 -9.49 20.59
CA LEU A 44 22.16 -8.46 20.33
C LEU A 44 21.73 -7.15 20.96
N THR A 45 22.63 -6.52 21.74
CA THR A 45 22.38 -5.28 22.47
C THR A 45 23.58 -4.34 22.36
N GLY A 46 23.39 -3.08 22.73
CA GLY A 46 24.44 -2.06 22.73
C GLY A 46 24.61 -1.36 21.37
N PRO A 47 25.61 -0.49 21.24
CA PRO A 47 25.73 0.45 20.12
C PRO A 47 26.12 -0.20 18.78
N THR A 48 26.59 -1.44 18.78
CA THR A 48 26.97 -2.19 17.58
C THR A 48 26.01 -3.34 17.26
N ALA A 49 24.85 -3.40 17.94
CA ALA A 49 23.90 -4.50 17.79
C ALA A 49 23.41 -4.67 16.36
N VAL A 50 23.06 -3.58 15.69
CA VAL A 50 22.59 -3.61 14.29
C VAL A 50 23.71 -3.98 13.33
N ASP A 51 24.94 -3.47 13.52
CA ASP A 51 26.07 -3.87 12.70
C ASP A 51 26.38 -5.38 12.83
N SER A 52 26.30 -5.91 14.04
CA SER A 52 26.49 -7.35 14.28
C SER A 52 25.37 -8.17 13.64
N TYR A 53 24.13 -7.76 13.79
CA TYR A 53 22.97 -8.40 13.17
C TYR A 53 23.10 -8.44 11.64
N VAL A 54 23.39 -7.31 11.03
CA VAL A 54 23.54 -7.20 9.55
C VAL A 54 24.74 -8.02 9.06
N ARG A 55 25.82 -8.06 9.81
CA ARG A 55 26.98 -8.91 9.51
C ARG A 55 26.61 -10.39 9.48
N ASP A 56 25.79 -10.85 10.42
CA ASP A 56 25.32 -12.23 10.47
C ASP A 56 24.38 -12.55 9.29
N VAL A 57 23.45 -11.66 8.96
CA VAL A 57 22.60 -11.77 7.76
C VAL A 57 23.44 -11.86 6.49
N ARG A 58 24.48 -11.05 6.37
CA ARG A 58 25.39 -11.04 5.20
C ARG A 58 26.21 -12.33 5.07
N ARG A 59 26.64 -12.92 6.19
CA ARG A 59 27.43 -14.17 6.20
C ARG A 59 26.61 -15.41 5.85
N SER A 60 25.37 -15.43 6.26
CA SER A 60 24.44 -16.53 6.01
C SER A 60 23.07 -15.99 5.64
N PRO A 61 22.90 -15.55 4.36
CA PRO A 61 21.65 -14.93 3.93
C PRO A 61 20.53 -15.98 3.85
N ASP A 62 19.79 -16.13 4.95
CA ASP A 62 18.53 -16.85 4.92
C ASP A 62 17.45 -15.99 4.29
N ARG A 63 16.68 -16.56 3.35
CA ARG A 63 15.64 -15.85 2.61
C ARG A 63 14.59 -15.22 3.52
N SER A 64 14.25 -15.87 4.62
CA SER A 64 13.27 -15.35 5.58
C SER A 64 13.81 -14.11 6.28
N GLU A 65 15.09 -14.13 6.67
CA GLU A 65 15.72 -13.01 7.36
C GLU A 65 15.96 -11.82 6.43
N VAL A 66 16.35 -12.07 5.19
CA VAL A 66 16.43 -11.02 4.16
C VAL A 66 15.06 -10.35 3.98
N THR A 67 13.98 -11.12 3.91
CA THR A 67 12.62 -10.60 3.83
C THR A 67 12.29 -9.73 5.03
N ARG A 68 12.60 -10.17 6.26
CA ARG A 68 12.39 -9.39 7.49
C ARG A 68 13.13 -8.05 7.48
N VAL A 69 14.38 -8.04 7.03
CA VAL A 69 15.16 -6.79 6.88
C VAL A 69 14.49 -5.85 5.90
N VAL A 70 14.07 -6.34 4.73
CA VAL A 70 13.40 -5.54 3.71
C VAL A 70 12.06 -5.00 4.23
N GLU A 71 11.22 -5.85 4.85
CA GLU A 71 9.94 -5.43 5.43
C GLU A 71 10.11 -4.39 6.53
N ALA A 72 11.12 -4.52 7.39
CA ALA A 72 11.41 -3.56 8.46
C ALA A 72 11.76 -2.17 7.92
N LEU A 73 12.32 -2.09 6.71
CA LEU A 73 12.70 -0.82 6.07
C LEU A 73 11.57 -0.20 5.22
N THR A 74 10.42 -0.86 5.07
CA THR A 74 9.25 -0.27 4.43
C THR A 74 8.65 0.85 5.28
N THR A 75 8.08 1.86 4.64
CA THR A 75 7.34 2.93 5.33
C THR A 75 5.85 2.64 5.24
N ASN A 76 5.25 2.31 6.36
CA ASN A 76 3.88 1.80 6.44
C ASN A 76 2.89 2.85 6.98
N GLU A 77 3.16 4.15 6.81
CA GLU A 77 2.28 5.19 7.29
C GLU A 77 0.98 5.22 6.47
N THR A 78 -0.15 5.11 7.17
CA THR A 78 -1.49 5.18 6.60
C THR A 78 -2.47 5.80 7.60
N SER A 79 -3.64 6.20 7.12
CA SER A 79 -4.75 6.69 7.94
C SER A 79 -6.09 6.45 7.23
N TRP A 80 -7.17 6.51 7.99
CA TRP A 80 -8.52 6.43 7.44
C TRP A 80 -8.76 7.61 6.49
N PHE A 81 -9.34 7.33 5.32
CA PHE A 81 -9.68 8.33 4.31
C PHE A 81 -8.52 9.30 4.00
N ARG A 82 -7.27 8.82 4.02
CA ARG A 82 -6.08 9.63 3.79
C ARG A 82 -6.25 10.53 2.57
N ASP A 83 -5.99 11.84 2.74
CA ASP A 83 -6.20 12.93 1.76
C ASP A 83 -7.68 13.22 1.42
N ASN A 84 -8.64 12.46 1.90
CA ASN A 84 -10.09 12.58 1.69
C ASN A 84 -10.53 12.65 0.21
N SER A 85 -9.88 13.48 -0.60
CA SER A 85 -10.23 13.72 -2.00
C SER A 85 -10.33 12.48 -2.88
N PRO A 86 -9.44 11.44 -2.78
CA PRO A 86 -9.56 10.21 -3.57
C PRO A 86 -10.89 9.47 -3.36
N PHE A 87 -11.41 9.49 -2.13
CA PHE A 87 -12.69 8.83 -1.79
C PHE A 87 -13.90 9.66 -2.26
N THR A 88 -13.77 10.99 -2.26
CA THR A 88 -14.77 11.88 -2.86
C THR A 88 -14.85 11.66 -4.37
N VAL A 89 -13.70 11.61 -5.05
CA VAL A 89 -13.63 11.34 -6.49
C VAL A 89 -14.10 9.93 -6.83
N LEU A 90 -13.76 8.93 -5.99
CA LEU A 90 -14.29 7.57 -6.13
C LEU A 90 -15.83 7.58 -6.17
N ARG A 91 -16.45 8.25 -5.22
CA ARG A 91 -17.92 8.32 -5.11
C ARG A 91 -18.57 9.09 -6.23
N GLN A 92 -18.04 10.28 -6.57
CA GLN A 92 -18.70 11.24 -7.45
C GLN A 92 -18.42 11.03 -8.94
N HIS A 93 -17.25 10.51 -9.29
CA HIS A 93 -16.79 10.41 -10.68
C HIS A 93 -16.45 8.97 -11.11
N ILE A 94 -15.63 8.26 -10.33
CA ILE A 94 -15.10 6.97 -10.75
C ILE A 94 -16.20 5.90 -10.72
N LEU A 95 -16.94 5.79 -9.62
CA LEU A 95 -17.96 4.74 -9.45
C LEU A 95 -19.07 4.83 -10.51
N PRO A 96 -19.68 6.00 -10.81
CA PRO A 96 -20.69 6.10 -11.87
C PRO A 96 -20.13 5.69 -13.25
N ALA A 97 -18.92 6.14 -13.57
CA ALA A 97 -18.29 5.80 -14.85
C ALA A 97 -17.89 4.32 -14.96
N ALA A 98 -17.34 3.75 -13.88
CA ALA A 98 -17.01 2.31 -13.83
C ALA A 98 -18.26 1.43 -13.93
N ARG A 99 -19.38 1.86 -13.31
CA ARG A 99 -20.66 1.15 -13.41
C ARG A 99 -21.26 1.20 -14.81
N ALA A 100 -21.15 2.31 -15.51
CA ALA A 100 -21.59 2.41 -16.89
C ALA A 100 -20.85 1.44 -17.83
N GLN A 101 -19.58 1.14 -17.52
CA GLN A 101 -18.74 0.21 -18.30
C GLN A 101 -18.87 -1.25 -17.84
N ASN A 102 -19.07 -1.49 -16.55
CA ASN A 102 -19.17 -2.83 -15.96
C ASN A 102 -20.39 -2.94 -15.04
N PRO A 103 -21.52 -3.47 -15.51
CA PRO A 103 -22.70 -3.74 -14.67
C PRO A 103 -22.50 -4.94 -13.73
N GLY A 104 -21.46 -5.73 -13.90
CA GLY A 104 -21.13 -6.88 -13.06
C GLY A 104 -20.47 -6.52 -11.74
N THR A 105 -19.70 -7.41 -11.15
CA THR A 105 -18.94 -7.15 -9.92
C THR A 105 -17.74 -6.26 -10.21
N LEU A 106 -17.66 -5.10 -9.55
CA LEU A 106 -16.49 -4.22 -9.63
C LEU A 106 -15.32 -4.84 -8.89
N ARG A 107 -14.18 -4.90 -9.54
CA ARG A 107 -12.92 -5.39 -8.97
C ARG A 107 -12.01 -4.21 -8.68
N VAL A 108 -11.73 -4.00 -7.40
CA VAL A 108 -10.86 -2.91 -6.93
C VAL A 108 -9.57 -3.50 -6.39
N TRP A 109 -8.44 -2.89 -6.71
CA TRP A 109 -7.15 -3.26 -6.13
C TRP A 109 -6.58 -2.08 -5.35
N SER A 110 -6.32 -2.27 -4.05
CA SER A 110 -5.54 -1.36 -3.20
C SER A 110 -4.11 -1.91 -3.14
N ALA A 111 -3.22 -1.29 -3.87
CA ALA A 111 -1.82 -1.67 -4.00
C ALA A 111 -0.97 -0.89 -2.98
N ALA A 112 -0.18 -1.59 -2.16
CA ALA A 112 0.53 -1.07 -0.98
C ALA A 112 -0.46 -0.57 0.11
N CYS A 113 -1.31 -1.50 0.58
CA CYS A 113 -2.43 -1.19 1.48
C CYS A 113 -2.04 -0.95 2.95
N SER A 114 -0.78 -1.19 3.31
CA SER A 114 -0.27 -1.05 4.68
C SER A 114 -1.15 -1.82 5.70
N THR A 115 -1.46 -1.22 6.84
CA THR A 115 -2.28 -1.80 7.91
C THR A 115 -3.80 -1.79 7.62
N GLY A 116 -4.21 -1.53 6.37
CA GLY A 116 -5.57 -1.80 5.88
C GLY A 116 -6.54 -0.63 5.89
N GLN A 117 -6.18 0.55 6.39
CA GLN A 117 -7.10 1.69 6.46
C GLN A 117 -7.61 2.12 5.08
N GLU A 118 -6.77 2.07 4.03
CA GLU A 118 -7.18 2.42 2.67
C GLU A 118 -8.23 1.45 2.09
N PRO A 119 -8.00 0.12 2.02
CA PRO A 119 -9.00 -0.79 1.46
C PRO A 119 -10.32 -0.80 2.25
N TYR A 120 -10.28 -0.64 3.58
CA TYR A 120 -11.50 -0.47 4.37
C TYR A 120 -12.20 0.87 4.05
N SER A 121 -11.47 1.97 3.86
CA SER A 121 -12.05 3.26 3.46
C SER A 121 -12.68 3.20 2.07
N ILE A 122 -12.06 2.48 1.12
CA ILE A 122 -12.65 2.20 -0.21
C ILE A 122 -13.96 1.44 -0.05
N ALA A 123 -13.95 0.34 0.70
CA ALA A 123 -15.15 -0.50 0.88
C ALA A 123 -16.27 0.27 1.58
N MET A 124 -15.98 1.04 2.64
CA MET A 124 -16.96 1.93 3.28
C MET A 124 -17.54 2.94 2.28
N THR A 125 -16.68 3.58 1.47
CA THR A 125 -17.15 4.55 0.46
C THR A 125 -18.12 3.91 -0.53
N LEU A 126 -17.82 2.71 -1.02
CA LEU A 126 -18.69 1.98 -1.94
C LEU A 126 -20.02 1.58 -1.27
N LEU A 127 -19.98 1.05 -0.05
CA LEU A 127 -21.18 0.67 0.69
C LEU A 127 -22.10 1.87 0.98
N GLU A 128 -21.53 3.04 1.29
CA GLU A 128 -22.29 4.29 1.54
C GLU A 128 -23.01 4.81 0.29
N THR A 129 -22.50 4.50 -0.91
CA THR A 129 -23.22 4.83 -2.17
C THR A 129 -24.31 3.82 -2.54
N GLY A 130 -24.53 2.79 -1.71
CA GLY A 130 -25.45 1.69 -2.02
C GLY A 130 -24.85 0.59 -2.90
N GLU A 131 -23.56 0.70 -3.25
CA GLU A 131 -22.91 -0.34 -4.02
C GLU A 131 -22.72 -1.62 -3.18
N ARG A 132 -23.12 -2.77 -3.74
CA ARG A 132 -23.05 -4.08 -3.06
C ARG A 132 -22.30 -5.13 -3.88
N ARG A 133 -22.08 -4.89 -5.19
CA ARG A 133 -21.44 -5.83 -6.10
C ARG A 133 -20.03 -5.39 -6.38
N PHE A 134 -19.14 -5.53 -5.40
CA PHE A 134 -17.72 -5.25 -5.54
C PHE A 134 -16.88 -6.21 -4.71
N SER A 135 -15.61 -6.30 -5.03
CA SER A 135 -14.58 -6.96 -4.24
C SER A 135 -13.32 -6.10 -4.24
N VAL A 136 -12.62 -6.06 -3.11
CA VAL A 136 -11.35 -5.34 -2.96
C VAL A 136 -10.24 -6.36 -2.75
N LEU A 137 -9.26 -6.40 -3.63
CA LEU A 137 -7.98 -7.04 -3.38
C LEU A 137 -7.05 -6.00 -2.76
N ALA A 138 -6.53 -6.26 -1.58
CA ALA A 138 -5.60 -5.39 -0.87
C ALA A 138 -4.25 -6.09 -0.75
N THR A 139 -3.19 -5.45 -1.23
CA THR A 139 -1.86 -6.08 -1.24
C THR A 139 -0.80 -5.18 -0.64
N ASP A 140 0.17 -5.80 0.03
CA ASP A 140 1.36 -5.13 0.54
C ASP A 140 2.57 -6.06 0.46
N LEU A 141 3.76 -5.49 0.51
CA LEU A 141 5.01 -6.25 0.59
C LEU A 141 5.17 -6.88 1.98
N SER A 142 4.82 -6.13 3.04
CA SER A 142 5.04 -6.50 4.43
C SER A 142 3.96 -7.45 4.95
N THR A 143 4.39 -8.62 5.37
CA THR A 143 3.51 -9.63 5.99
C THR A 143 2.98 -9.18 7.36
N ALA A 144 3.77 -8.38 8.08
CA ALA A 144 3.40 -7.87 9.40
C ALA A 144 2.20 -6.90 9.31
N VAL A 145 2.23 -5.94 8.36
CA VAL A 145 1.11 -5.01 8.19
C VAL A 145 -0.14 -5.71 7.65
N LEU A 146 0.04 -6.73 6.80
CA LEU A 146 -1.07 -7.54 6.33
C LEU A 146 -1.72 -8.37 7.44
N ALA A 147 -0.94 -8.86 8.41
CA ALA A 147 -1.49 -9.54 9.58
C ALA A 147 -2.38 -8.61 10.39
N GLN A 148 -1.94 -7.37 10.64
CA GLN A 148 -2.75 -6.34 11.29
C GLN A 148 -4.00 -6.01 10.46
N ALA A 149 -3.87 -5.77 9.16
CA ALA A 149 -4.99 -5.46 8.27
C ALA A 149 -6.05 -6.58 8.28
N ARG A 150 -5.62 -7.84 8.22
CA ARG A 150 -6.52 -9.02 8.30
C ARG A 150 -7.20 -9.14 9.66
N SER A 151 -6.53 -8.79 10.76
CA SER A 151 -7.14 -8.82 12.09
C SER A 151 -8.33 -7.87 12.18
N GLY A 152 -8.29 -6.76 11.44
CA GLY A 152 -9.28 -5.70 11.49
C GLY A 152 -9.35 -5.02 12.87
N GLN A 153 -8.29 -5.13 13.68
CA GLN A 153 -8.23 -4.56 15.02
C GLN A 153 -7.40 -3.28 15.03
N TYR A 154 -7.97 -2.22 15.58
CA TYR A 154 -7.34 -0.91 15.60
C TYR A 154 -7.46 -0.26 16.98
N SER A 155 -6.44 0.45 17.39
CA SER A 155 -6.42 1.25 18.61
C SER A 155 -7.28 2.50 18.47
N GLN A 156 -7.67 3.11 19.61
CA GLN A 156 -8.38 4.39 19.58
C GLN A 156 -7.57 5.50 18.88
N LEU A 157 -6.23 5.48 19.02
CA LEU A 157 -5.37 6.45 18.35
C LEU A 157 -5.44 6.34 16.83
N GLU A 158 -5.44 5.12 16.29
CA GLU A 158 -5.60 4.88 14.86
C GLU A 158 -6.98 5.32 14.36
N MET A 159 -8.03 5.05 15.13
CA MET A 159 -9.40 5.47 14.77
C MET A 159 -9.53 7.00 14.70
N ASN A 160 -8.85 7.73 15.55
CA ASN A 160 -8.86 9.20 15.58
C ASN A 160 -8.14 9.83 14.36
N ARG A 161 -7.40 9.03 13.58
CA ARG A 161 -6.67 9.51 12.42
C ARG A 161 -7.52 9.41 11.14
N GLY A 162 -8.52 10.26 11.04
CA GLY A 162 -9.29 10.50 9.80
C GLY A 162 -10.59 9.71 9.66
N LEU A 163 -10.96 8.82 10.61
CA LEU A 163 -12.23 8.09 10.52
C LEU A 163 -13.40 8.98 10.95
N PRO A 164 -14.41 9.20 10.07
CA PRO A 164 -15.62 9.92 10.48
C PRO A 164 -16.41 9.17 11.54
N ALA A 165 -16.98 9.89 12.52
CA ALA A 165 -17.73 9.29 13.62
C ALA A 165 -18.91 8.42 13.15
N ALA A 166 -19.61 8.82 12.09
CA ALA A 166 -20.69 8.03 11.50
C ALA A 166 -20.20 6.67 10.98
N MET A 167 -19.00 6.63 10.37
CA MET A 167 -18.38 5.39 9.88
C MET A 167 -17.93 4.49 11.04
N LEU A 168 -17.41 5.09 12.12
CA LEU A 168 -17.05 4.36 13.32
C LEU A 168 -18.27 3.58 13.88
N VAL A 169 -19.37 4.27 14.12
CA VAL A 169 -20.59 3.65 14.67
C VAL A 169 -21.16 2.56 13.74
N ARG A 170 -21.09 2.80 12.44
CA ARG A 170 -21.68 1.89 11.46
C ARG A 170 -20.87 0.63 11.22
N TYR A 171 -19.56 0.75 11.09
CA TYR A 171 -18.68 -0.32 10.58
C TYR A 171 -17.74 -0.95 11.61
N PHE A 172 -17.76 -0.48 12.85
CA PHE A 172 -16.88 -0.99 13.89
C PHE A 172 -17.66 -1.31 15.17
N ASP A 173 -17.14 -2.28 15.90
CA ASP A 173 -17.58 -2.62 17.26
C ASP A 173 -16.42 -2.44 18.25
N ARG A 174 -16.74 -2.19 19.50
CA ARG A 174 -15.73 -2.21 20.58
C ARG A 174 -15.14 -3.61 20.70
N SER A 175 -13.80 -3.68 20.76
CA SER A 175 -13.05 -4.92 20.89
C SER A 175 -11.90 -4.71 21.87
N GLY A 176 -12.07 -5.15 23.11
CA GLY A 176 -11.12 -4.87 24.19
C GLY A 176 -10.89 -3.35 24.39
N ALA A 177 -9.64 -2.92 24.38
CA ALA A 177 -9.26 -1.50 24.48
C ALA A 177 -9.36 -0.74 23.14
N GLY A 178 -9.70 -1.42 22.05
CA GLY A 178 -9.76 -0.86 20.70
C GLY A 178 -11.10 -1.10 20.00
N TRP A 179 -10.99 -1.25 18.68
CA TRP A 179 -12.12 -1.38 17.76
C TRP A 179 -11.87 -2.49 16.75
N GLY A 180 -12.89 -3.31 16.52
CA GLY A 180 -12.88 -4.34 15.49
C GLY A 180 -13.76 -3.95 14.31
N VAL A 181 -13.27 -4.19 13.10
CA VAL A 181 -14.04 -4.02 11.86
C VAL A 181 -15.15 -5.07 11.82
N LYS A 182 -16.39 -4.67 11.56
CA LYS A 182 -17.54 -5.58 11.41
C LYS A 182 -17.37 -6.51 10.22
N GLU A 183 -17.90 -7.71 10.33
CA GLU A 183 -17.78 -8.77 9.33
C GLU A 183 -18.35 -8.37 7.96
N GLU A 184 -19.44 -7.58 7.94
CA GLU A 184 -20.01 -7.04 6.70
C GLU A 184 -18.98 -6.31 5.85
N LEU A 185 -18.07 -5.54 6.47
CA LEU A 185 -17.01 -4.81 5.79
C LEU A 185 -15.81 -5.73 5.46
N ARG A 186 -15.42 -6.60 6.39
CA ARG A 186 -14.28 -7.51 6.25
C ARG A 186 -14.42 -8.44 5.05
N ARG A 187 -15.59 -9.02 4.85
CA ARG A 187 -15.86 -9.97 3.74
C ARG A 187 -15.73 -9.37 2.35
N GLN A 188 -15.71 -8.04 2.22
CA GLN A 188 -15.52 -7.36 0.94
C GLN A 188 -14.05 -7.32 0.51
N ILE A 189 -13.11 -7.66 1.42
CA ILE A 189 -11.68 -7.42 1.21
C ILE A 189 -10.89 -8.72 1.36
N THR A 190 -10.06 -9.00 0.39
CA THR A 190 -9.07 -10.07 0.43
C THR A 190 -7.68 -9.46 0.54
N PHE A 191 -6.89 -9.89 1.53
CA PHE A 191 -5.52 -9.43 1.73
C PHE A 191 -4.51 -10.46 1.22
N ALA A 192 -3.52 -10.04 0.43
CA ALA A 192 -2.47 -10.89 -0.10
C ALA A 192 -1.10 -10.20 -0.07
N GLN A 193 -0.04 -10.97 0.15
CA GLN A 193 1.31 -10.43 -0.01
C GLN A 193 1.62 -10.25 -1.51
N HIS A 194 2.17 -9.09 -1.86
CA HIS A 194 2.57 -8.80 -3.21
C HIS A 194 3.69 -7.77 -3.26
N ASN A 195 4.70 -8.03 -4.09
CA ASN A 195 5.74 -7.07 -4.41
C ASN A 195 5.41 -6.40 -5.76
N LEU A 196 5.35 -5.08 -5.79
CA LEU A 196 5.06 -4.31 -7.01
C LEU A 196 6.09 -4.51 -8.13
N LEU A 197 7.25 -5.07 -7.82
CA LEU A 197 8.25 -5.45 -8.82
C LEU A 197 7.88 -6.73 -9.59
N HIS A 198 6.94 -7.52 -9.08
CA HIS A 198 6.48 -8.75 -9.71
C HIS A 198 5.28 -8.49 -10.65
N PRO A 199 4.91 -9.45 -11.52
CA PRO A 199 3.67 -9.37 -12.28
C PRO A 199 2.48 -9.11 -11.37
N ALA A 200 1.48 -8.37 -11.86
CA ALA A 200 0.30 -8.00 -11.08
C ALA A 200 -0.38 -9.23 -10.45
N PRO A 201 -1.01 -9.07 -9.28
CA PRO A 201 -1.65 -10.18 -8.58
C PRO A 201 -2.84 -10.74 -9.38
N ALA A 202 -3.16 -12.00 -9.13
CA ALA A 202 -4.38 -12.61 -9.66
C ALA A 202 -5.64 -11.88 -9.13
N GLY A 203 -6.75 -11.96 -9.87
CA GLY A 203 -8.01 -11.33 -9.50
C GLY A 203 -8.47 -10.22 -10.45
N GLY A 204 -7.62 -9.80 -11.38
CA GLY A 204 -7.99 -8.88 -12.47
C GLY A 204 -8.82 -9.56 -13.58
N PRO A 205 -9.16 -8.83 -14.64
CA PRO A 205 -8.82 -7.41 -14.81
C PRO A 205 -9.57 -6.52 -13.80
N PHE A 206 -8.84 -5.50 -13.26
CA PHE A 206 -9.38 -4.57 -12.28
C PHE A 206 -10.08 -3.39 -12.96
N ASP A 207 -11.19 -2.95 -12.38
CA ASP A 207 -11.93 -1.76 -12.81
C ASP A 207 -11.32 -0.49 -12.19
N ILE A 208 -10.82 -0.59 -10.96
CA ILE A 208 -10.26 0.53 -10.20
C ILE A 208 -9.00 0.05 -9.47
N VAL A 209 -7.93 0.81 -9.57
CA VAL A 209 -6.69 0.57 -8.79
C VAL A 209 -6.34 1.81 -7.98
N PHE A 210 -6.09 1.62 -6.69
CA PHE A 210 -5.49 2.60 -5.80
C PHE A 210 -4.01 2.24 -5.65
N LEU A 211 -3.12 3.07 -6.14
CA LEU A 211 -1.66 2.94 -6.04
C LEU A 211 -1.13 4.26 -5.48
N ARG A 212 -1.26 4.43 -4.17
CA ARG A 212 -1.09 5.72 -3.51
C ARG A 212 0.05 5.71 -2.51
N ASN A 213 0.81 6.81 -2.51
CA ASN A 213 1.87 7.08 -1.54
C ASN A 213 2.96 5.99 -1.50
N VAL A 214 3.23 5.35 -2.61
CA VAL A 214 4.25 4.29 -2.74
C VAL A 214 5.22 4.56 -3.89
N LEU A 215 4.76 5.17 -4.99
CA LEU A 215 5.63 5.48 -6.13
C LEU A 215 6.74 6.47 -5.76
N ILE A 216 6.54 7.27 -4.73
CA ILE A 216 7.53 8.23 -4.21
C ILE A 216 8.86 7.59 -3.78
N TYR A 217 8.87 6.28 -3.52
CA TYR A 217 10.06 5.55 -3.08
C TYR A 217 10.92 5.00 -4.23
N PHE A 218 10.43 5.08 -5.48
CA PHE A 218 11.06 4.45 -6.64
C PHE A 218 11.68 5.48 -7.59
N ASP A 219 12.68 5.05 -8.34
CA ASP A 219 13.19 5.83 -9.47
C ASP A 219 12.22 5.84 -10.67
N ALA A 220 12.51 6.68 -11.65
CA ALA A 220 11.63 6.87 -12.81
C ALA A 220 11.46 5.60 -13.67
N ALA A 221 12.51 4.77 -13.80
CA ALA A 221 12.44 3.54 -14.56
C ALA A 221 11.52 2.53 -13.87
N THR A 222 11.72 2.32 -12.57
CA THR A 222 10.88 1.43 -11.74
C THR A 222 9.42 1.90 -11.70
N LYS A 223 9.18 3.21 -11.58
CA LYS A 223 7.81 3.77 -11.67
C LYS A 223 7.13 3.40 -12.97
N ARG A 224 7.82 3.59 -14.10
CA ARG A 224 7.29 3.26 -15.43
C ARG A 224 6.94 1.77 -15.54
N ASP A 225 7.79 0.90 -15.03
CA ASP A 225 7.57 -0.54 -15.04
C ASP A 225 6.37 -0.95 -14.17
N ILE A 226 6.23 -0.39 -12.99
CA ILE A 226 5.09 -0.63 -12.09
C ILE A 226 3.80 -0.16 -12.77
N LEU A 227 3.78 1.06 -13.31
CA LEU A 227 2.62 1.61 -14.00
C LEU A 227 2.22 0.77 -15.23
N ALA A 228 3.20 0.31 -16.02
CA ALA A 228 2.94 -0.55 -17.17
C ALA A 228 2.35 -1.91 -16.76
N ARG A 229 2.84 -2.53 -15.67
CA ARG A 229 2.26 -3.78 -15.11
C ARG A 229 0.86 -3.54 -14.56
N THR A 230 0.64 -2.47 -13.84
CA THR A 230 -0.67 -2.08 -13.32
C THR A 230 -1.68 -1.90 -14.45
N ARG A 231 -1.30 -1.18 -15.53
CA ARG A 231 -2.15 -0.95 -16.69
C ARG A 231 -2.60 -2.27 -17.35
N ARG A 232 -1.67 -3.22 -17.52
CA ARG A 232 -1.99 -4.55 -18.10
C ARG A 232 -2.94 -5.37 -17.24
N ALA A 233 -3.00 -5.13 -15.94
CA ALA A 233 -3.91 -5.80 -15.02
C ALA A 233 -5.30 -5.15 -14.94
N MET A 234 -5.50 -4.03 -15.61
CA MET A 234 -6.75 -3.27 -15.60
C MET A 234 -7.58 -3.49 -16.87
N ARG A 235 -8.87 -3.25 -16.77
CA ARG A 235 -9.75 -3.19 -17.94
C ARG A 235 -9.44 -1.95 -18.78
N PRO A 236 -9.63 -2.00 -20.11
CA PRO A 236 -9.77 -0.78 -20.91
C PRO A 236 -10.83 0.13 -20.28
N GLY A 237 -10.53 1.43 -20.15
CA GLY A 237 -11.39 2.40 -19.47
C GLY A 237 -11.33 2.37 -17.93
N GLY A 238 -10.57 1.45 -17.31
CA GLY A 238 -10.41 1.36 -15.87
C GLY A 238 -9.64 2.56 -15.26
N PHE A 239 -9.84 2.81 -13.99
CA PHE A 239 -9.35 4.01 -13.29
C PHE A 239 -8.20 3.69 -12.34
N LEU A 240 -7.12 4.48 -12.43
CA LEU A 240 -6.00 4.47 -11.50
C LEU A 240 -6.01 5.75 -10.67
N VAL A 241 -5.96 5.59 -9.34
CA VAL A 241 -5.90 6.67 -8.36
C VAL A 241 -4.51 6.68 -7.72
N LEU A 242 -3.82 7.81 -7.82
CA LEU A 242 -2.52 8.04 -7.20
C LEU A 242 -2.63 8.91 -5.94
N GLY A 243 -1.56 8.94 -5.13
CA GLY A 243 -1.44 9.86 -4.00
C GLY A 243 -1.30 11.32 -4.44
N ALA A 244 -1.58 12.25 -3.52
CA ALA A 244 -1.60 13.69 -3.82
C ALA A 244 -0.25 14.24 -4.33
N ALA A 245 0.87 13.67 -3.88
CA ALA A 245 2.22 14.05 -4.29
C ALA A 245 2.75 13.25 -5.50
N GLU A 246 1.92 12.40 -6.10
CA GLU A 246 2.31 11.50 -7.18
C GLU A 246 1.71 11.95 -8.52
N SER A 247 2.51 11.86 -9.58
CA SER A 247 2.13 12.24 -10.94
C SER A 247 2.77 11.30 -11.95
N MET A 248 2.12 11.12 -13.10
CA MET A 248 2.68 10.40 -14.25
C MET A 248 3.35 11.31 -15.28
N VAL A 249 3.29 12.61 -15.09
CA VAL A 249 3.87 13.59 -16.04
C VAL A 249 5.36 13.32 -16.21
N GLY A 250 5.78 13.10 -17.46
CA GLY A 250 7.16 12.75 -17.80
C GLY A 250 7.60 11.32 -17.41
N ILE A 251 6.68 10.46 -16.98
CA ILE A 251 6.97 9.07 -16.60
C ILE A 251 6.34 8.09 -17.60
N ASP A 252 5.03 8.16 -17.81
CA ASP A 252 4.30 7.24 -18.71
C ASP A 252 3.10 7.95 -19.35
N ASP A 253 3.22 8.23 -20.66
CA ASP A 253 2.19 8.91 -21.45
C ASP A 253 1.08 7.97 -21.97
N ALA A 254 1.15 6.67 -21.62
CA ALA A 254 0.15 5.68 -22.04
C ALA A 254 -1.14 5.72 -21.19
N TRP A 255 -1.30 6.72 -20.35
CA TRP A 255 -2.46 6.91 -19.49
C TRP A 255 -3.18 8.21 -19.83
N GLU A 256 -4.50 8.18 -19.84
CA GLU A 256 -5.32 9.39 -19.98
C GLU A 256 -5.54 10.03 -18.62
N ARG A 257 -5.16 11.29 -18.45
CA ARG A 257 -5.48 12.03 -17.24
C ARG A 257 -6.97 12.34 -17.20
N VAL A 258 -7.63 12.00 -16.10
CA VAL A 258 -9.05 12.35 -15.89
C VAL A 258 -9.11 13.71 -15.22
N PRO A 259 -9.79 14.70 -15.82
CA PRO A 259 -10.02 16.00 -15.19
C PRO A 259 -10.90 15.82 -13.94
N THR A 260 -10.32 16.08 -12.77
CA THR A 260 -11.03 16.08 -11.50
C THR A 260 -10.68 17.32 -10.71
N THR A 261 -11.59 17.80 -9.87
CA THR A 261 -11.33 18.99 -9.03
C THR A 261 -10.26 18.72 -7.99
N HIS A 262 -10.04 17.46 -7.63
CA HIS A 262 -9.08 17.06 -6.62
C HIS A 262 -8.49 15.67 -6.93
N GLY A 263 -7.20 15.51 -6.67
CA GLY A 263 -6.50 14.22 -6.79
C GLY A 263 -5.91 13.91 -8.16
N SER A 264 -5.04 12.91 -8.20
CA SER A 264 -4.35 12.43 -9.40
C SER A 264 -5.04 11.16 -9.89
N VAL A 265 -5.96 11.30 -10.85
CA VAL A 265 -6.71 10.18 -11.42
C VAL A 265 -6.37 10.04 -12.90
N TYR A 266 -6.15 8.80 -13.29
CA TYR A 266 -5.82 8.42 -14.65
C TYR A 266 -6.72 7.28 -15.12
N ARG A 267 -6.87 7.12 -16.41
CA ARG A 267 -7.67 6.08 -17.02
C ARG A 267 -6.83 5.27 -18.02
N VAL A 268 -7.04 3.98 -18.06
CA VAL A 268 -6.55 3.16 -19.16
C VAL A 268 -7.30 3.57 -20.43
N PRO A 269 -6.63 3.91 -21.55
CA PRO A 269 -7.31 4.22 -22.79
C PRO A 269 -8.33 3.14 -23.14
N GLY A 270 -9.54 3.54 -23.52
CA GLY A 270 -10.55 2.64 -24.08
C GLY A 270 -10.01 2.04 -25.36
N GLY A 271 -10.07 0.71 -25.53
CA GLY A 271 -9.82 0.11 -26.83
C GLY A 271 -10.81 0.73 -27.84
N ILE A 272 -10.29 1.16 -28.97
CA ILE A 272 -11.12 1.57 -30.10
C ILE A 272 -11.95 0.32 -30.45
N SER A 273 -13.27 0.39 -30.23
CA SER A 273 -14.22 -0.62 -30.73
C SER A 273 -14.34 -0.50 -32.24
#